data_13727e72dcaff9edbfe098ed794bad70
#
_entry.id   13727e72dcaff9edbfe098ed794bad70
#
_cell.length_a   1.000
_cell.length_b   1.000
_cell.length_c   1.000
_cell.angle_alpha   90.00
_cell.angle_beta   90.00
_cell.angle_gamma   90.00
#
_symmetry.space_group_name_H-M   'P 1'
#
loop_
_entity.id
_entity.type
_entity.pdbx_description
1 polymer ?
#
loop_
_entity_poly.entity_id
_entity_poly.type
_entity_poly.pdbx_seq_one_letter_code
_entity_poly.pdbx_strand_id
1 'polypeptide(L)'
;MVHADLNPSNVLVRDGDVVAVVDIENAGSGTRATDLTTLQWHTFQDPLDGVRRRLWTRILVVVGWEGAAVLAATQILLQLEWPIRLGRHDVVAGVVKRGHRALDELNALR
;
A
#
# COMPACT_ATOMS: atom_id res chain seq x y z
N MET A 1 -4.93 16.52 0.40
CA MET A 1 -4.97 15.82 -0.89
C MET A 1 -4.13 14.55 -0.82
N VAL A 2 -4.60 13.49 -1.44
CA VAL A 2 -3.87 12.22 -1.57
C VAL A 2 -3.69 11.90 -3.05
N HIS A 3 -2.63 11.16 -3.38
CA HIS A 3 -2.36 10.68 -4.74
C HIS A 3 -3.34 9.56 -5.14
N ALA A 4 -3.67 8.70 -4.20
CA ALA A 4 -4.57 7.55 -4.31
C ALA A 4 -4.05 6.36 -5.15
N ASP A 5 -2.87 6.49 -5.75
CA ASP A 5 -2.17 5.41 -6.47
C ASP A 5 -0.65 5.57 -6.31
N LEU A 6 -0.21 5.90 -5.10
CA LEU A 6 1.20 6.16 -4.80
C LEU A 6 1.96 4.83 -4.67
N ASN A 7 2.46 4.36 -5.79
CA ASN A 7 3.33 3.18 -5.85
C ASN A 7 4.71 3.58 -6.41
N PRO A 8 5.73 2.74 -6.25
CA PRO A 8 7.10 3.10 -6.66
C PRO A 8 7.25 3.48 -8.12
N SER A 9 6.42 2.94 -9.03
CA SER A 9 6.49 3.28 -10.45
C SER A 9 6.02 4.71 -10.77
N ASN A 10 5.29 5.34 -9.84
CA ASN A 10 4.79 6.72 -9.99
C ASN A 10 5.70 7.74 -9.29
N VAL A 11 6.85 7.32 -8.77
CA VAL A 11 7.83 8.18 -8.10
C VAL A 11 9.11 8.19 -8.92
N LEU A 12 9.51 9.37 -9.40
CA LEU A 12 10.73 9.55 -10.18
C LEU A 12 11.84 10.03 -9.27
N VAL A 13 12.99 9.36 -9.36
CA VAL A 13 14.17 9.62 -8.52
C VAL A 13 15.36 9.96 -9.40
N ARG A 14 16.12 10.98 -9.01
CA ARG A 14 17.40 11.35 -9.64
C ARG A 14 18.43 11.62 -8.54
N ASP A 15 19.59 10.96 -8.63
CA ASP A 15 20.70 11.13 -7.68
C ASP A 15 20.29 10.96 -6.21
N GLY A 16 19.38 9.99 -5.94
CA GLY A 16 18.88 9.70 -4.60
C GLY A 16 17.74 10.59 -4.11
N ASP A 17 17.34 11.59 -4.89
CA ASP A 17 16.26 12.51 -4.53
C ASP A 17 14.99 12.27 -5.35
N VAL A 18 13.84 12.40 -4.71
CA VAL A 18 12.55 12.39 -5.41
C VAL A 18 12.40 13.71 -6.17
N VAL A 19 12.31 13.63 -7.49
CA VAL A 19 12.19 14.81 -8.36
C VAL A 19 10.78 15.00 -8.92
N ALA A 20 9.96 13.97 -8.97
CA ALA A 20 8.57 14.07 -9.42
C ALA A 20 7.71 12.91 -8.90
N VAL A 21 6.43 13.18 -8.76
CA VAL A 21 5.38 12.17 -8.61
C VAL A 21 4.44 12.33 -9.78
N VAL A 22 4.18 11.24 -10.49
CA VAL A 22 3.39 11.24 -11.73
C VAL A 22 2.10 10.44 -11.57
N ASP A 23 1.24 10.47 -12.61
CA ASP A 23 -0.01 9.71 -12.68
C ASP A 23 -0.98 10.10 -11.55
N ILE A 24 -1.34 11.39 -11.52
CA ILE A 24 -2.19 11.99 -10.47
C ILE A 24 -3.69 11.96 -10.81
N GLU A 25 -4.11 11.20 -11.81
CA GLU A 25 -5.51 11.17 -12.27
C GLU A 25 -6.50 10.75 -11.17
N ASN A 26 -6.08 9.97 -10.19
CA ASN A 26 -6.89 9.53 -9.07
C ASN A 26 -6.76 10.43 -7.82
N ALA A 27 -5.96 11.48 -7.91
CA ALA A 27 -5.73 12.37 -6.76
C ALA A 27 -7.02 13.05 -6.29
N GLY A 28 -7.13 13.22 -4.99
CA GLY A 28 -8.33 13.82 -4.40
C GLY A 28 -8.21 14.05 -2.91
N SER A 29 -9.33 14.20 -2.26
CA SER A 29 -9.41 14.34 -0.80
C SER A 29 -9.31 12.96 -0.13
N GLY A 30 -8.64 12.91 1.01
CA GLY A 30 -8.52 11.69 1.80
C GLY A 30 -7.47 11.81 2.89
N THR A 31 -7.35 10.77 3.68
CA THR A 31 -6.27 10.68 4.66
C THR A 31 -4.94 10.36 3.99
N ARG A 32 -3.87 11.00 4.44
CA ARG A 32 -2.51 10.69 3.98
C ARG A 32 -2.10 9.23 4.24
N ALA A 33 -2.74 8.56 5.19
CA ALA A 33 -2.52 7.14 5.44
C ALA A 33 -2.90 6.26 4.25
N THR A 34 -3.79 6.71 3.35
CA THR A 34 -4.13 6.01 2.11
C THR A 34 -2.89 5.84 1.23
N ASP A 35 -2.13 6.90 1.01
CA ASP A 35 -0.91 6.84 0.21
C ASP A 35 0.18 6.00 0.89
N LEU A 36 0.31 6.12 2.20
CA LEU A 36 1.26 5.30 2.98
C LEU A 36 0.90 3.81 2.87
N THR A 37 -0.38 3.46 2.88
CA THR A 37 -0.86 2.08 2.75
C THR A 37 -0.56 1.52 1.36
N THR A 38 -0.73 2.32 0.31
CA THR A 38 -0.39 1.93 -1.05
C THR A 38 1.11 1.67 -1.20
N LEU A 39 1.96 2.56 -0.67
CA LEU A 39 3.41 2.33 -0.64
C LEU A 39 3.77 1.08 0.15
N GLN A 40 3.19 0.90 1.32
CA GLN A 40 3.43 -0.26 2.18
C GLN A 40 3.10 -1.57 1.46
N TRP A 41 2.02 -1.62 0.71
CA TRP A 41 1.64 -2.79 -0.08
C TRP A 41 2.76 -3.23 -1.05
N HIS A 42 3.44 -2.28 -1.66
CA HIS A 42 4.50 -2.56 -2.63
C HIS A 42 5.82 -2.99 -1.99
N THR A 43 6.00 -2.82 -0.68
CA THR A 43 7.21 -3.27 0.03
C THR A 43 7.29 -4.79 0.21
N PHE A 44 6.21 -5.52 0.00
CA PHE A 44 6.19 -6.98 0.10
C PHE A 44 6.80 -7.68 -1.11
N GLN A 45 7.10 -6.96 -2.17
CA GLN A 45 7.71 -7.51 -3.39
C GLN A 45 9.23 -7.58 -3.29
N ASP A 46 9.83 -6.73 -2.45
CA ASP A 46 11.27 -6.60 -2.26
C ASP A 46 11.63 -6.78 -0.77
N PRO A 47 12.91 -7.07 -0.44
CA PRO A 47 13.33 -7.24 0.96
C PRO A 47 13.42 -5.88 1.69
N LEU A 48 12.31 -5.14 1.75
CA LEU A 48 12.21 -3.81 2.33
C LEU A 48 11.58 -3.82 3.73
N ASP A 49 11.92 -4.79 4.56
CA ASP A 49 11.30 -4.99 5.88
C ASP A 49 11.43 -3.76 6.79
N GLY A 50 12.58 -3.09 6.75
CA GLY A 50 12.80 -1.86 7.53
C GLY A 50 11.90 -0.71 7.07
N VAL A 51 11.73 -0.55 5.76
CA VAL A 51 10.83 0.46 5.16
C VAL A 51 9.39 0.14 5.53
N ARG A 52 8.98 -1.13 5.43
CA ARG A 52 7.61 -1.55 5.76
C ARG A 52 7.26 -1.28 7.21
N ARG A 53 8.19 -1.54 8.15
CA ARG A 53 7.98 -1.23 9.56
C ARG A 53 7.80 0.27 9.81
N ARG A 54 8.58 1.11 9.15
CA ARG A 54 8.43 2.57 9.23
C ARG A 54 7.09 3.03 8.69
N LEU A 55 6.63 2.45 7.58
CA LEU A 55 5.32 2.77 7.00
C LEU A 55 4.18 2.36 7.95
N TRP A 56 4.23 1.17 8.53
CA TRP A 56 3.27 0.74 9.56
C TRP A 56 3.21 1.72 10.72
N THR A 57 4.36 2.12 11.26
CA THR A 57 4.44 3.09 12.37
C THR A 57 3.75 4.41 11.99
N ARG A 58 4.02 4.91 10.79
CA ARG A 58 3.40 6.16 10.30
C ARG A 58 1.89 6.03 10.09
N ILE A 59 1.44 4.93 9.52
CA ILE A 59 0.02 4.66 9.33
C ILE A 59 -0.70 4.64 10.68
N LEU A 60 -0.15 3.92 11.66
CA LEU A 60 -0.73 3.81 13.00
C LEU A 60 -0.81 5.16 13.72
N VAL A 61 0.21 6.03 13.54
CA VAL A 61 0.19 7.39 14.10
C VAL A 61 -0.93 8.23 13.48
N VAL A 62 -1.20 8.07 12.19
CA VAL A 62 -2.20 8.89 11.48
C VAL A 62 -3.62 8.45 11.76
N VAL A 63 -3.89 7.14 11.77
CA VAL A 63 -5.27 6.61 11.80
C VAL A 63 -5.55 5.63 12.93
N GLY A 64 -4.55 5.25 13.72
CA GLY A 64 -4.69 4.23 14.76
C GLY A 64 -4.80 2.81 14.19
N TRP A 65 -4.92 1.82 15.07
CA TRP A 65 -4.94 0.42 14.67
C TRP A 65 -6.19 0.07 13.83
N GLU A 66 -7.37 0.51 14.27
CA GLU A 66 -8.62 0.23 13.56
C GLU A 66 -8.63 0.87 12.16
N GLY A 67 -8.18 2.12 12.07
CA GLY A 67 -8.05 2.79 10.77
C GLY A 67 -7.05 2.10 9.86
N ALA A 68 -5.92 1.64 10.40
CA ALA A 68 -4.93 0.87 9.65
C ALA A 68 -5.51 -0.46 9.14
N ALA A 69 -6.31 -1.15 9.94
CA ALA A 69 -6.97 -2.38 9.55
C ALA A 69 -7.96 -2.16 8.40
N VAL A 70 -8.75 -1.10 8.46
CA VAL A 70 -9.69 -0.73 7.37
C VAL A 70 -8.94 -0.41 6.08
N LEU A 71 -7.87 0.38 6.17
CA LEU A 71 -7.06 0.74 4.99
C LEU A 71 -6.37 -0.48 4.39
N ALA A 72 -5.83 -1.37 5.22
CA ALA A 72 -5.20 -2.60 4.75
C ALA A 72 -6.20 -3.51 4.03
N ALA A 73 -7.39 -3.70 4.62
CA ALA A 73 -8.45 -4.50 4.01
C ALA A 73 -8.92 -3.88 2.67
N THR A 74 -9.09 -2.58 2.63
CA THR A 74 -9.47 -1.84 1.41
C THR A 74 -8.40 -2.02 0.32
N GLN A 75 -7.13 -1.91 0.68
CA GLN A 75 -6.03 -2.10 -0.27
C GLN A 75 -6.03 -3.52 -0.86
N ILE A 76 -6.25 -4.54 -0.03
CA ILE A 76 -6.35 -5.93 -0.49
C ILE A 76 -7.48 -6.08 -1.50
N LEU A 77 -8.67 -5.55 -1.20
CA LEU A 77 -9.84 -5.62 -2.10
C LEU A 77 -9.58 -4.92 -3.42
N LEU A 78 -8.96 -3.75 -3.39
CA LEU A 78 -8.59 -3.01 -4.61
C LEU A 78 -7.61 -3.80 -5.48
N GLN A 79 -6.65 -4.48 -4.86
CA GLN A 79 -5.65 -5.29 -5.58
C GLN A 79 -6.24 -6.60 -6.13
N LEU A 80 -7.37 -7.05 -5.65
CA LEU A 80 -8.07 -8.25 -6.16
C LEU A 80 -8.97 -7.95 -7.36
N GLU A 81 -9.42 -6.73 -7.53
CA GLU A 81 -10.44 -6.37 -8.53
C GLU A 81 -10.03 -6.77 -9.96
N TRP A 82 -8.91 -6.25 -10.46
CA TRP A 82 -8.51 -6.47 -11.85
C TRP A 82 -8.11 -7.92 -12.14
N PRO A 83 -7.36 -8.64 -11.27
CA PRO A 83 -6.99 -10.02 -11.56
C PRO A 83 -8.19 -10.96 -11.55
N ILE A 84 -9.19 -10.71 -10.68
CA ILE A 84 -10.45 -11.47 -10.69
C ILE A 84 -11.21 -11.21 -12.01
N ARG A 85 -11.35 -9.94 -12.39
CA ARG A 85 -12.05 -9.54 -13.60
C ARG A 85 -11.41 -10.14 -14.87
N LEU A 86 -10.08 -10.27 -14.90
CA LEU A 86 -9.33 -10.84 -16.02
C LEU A 86 -9.09 -12.34 -15.92
N GLY A 87 -9.59 -13.02 -14.88
CA GLY A 87 -9.38 -14.46 -14.69
C GLY A 87 -7.92 -14.85 -14.40
N ARG A 88 -7.10 -13.93 -13.86
CA ARG A 88 -5.70 -14.15 -13.54
C ARG A 88 -5.56 -14.80 -12.17
N HIS A 89 -5.83 -16.09 -12.08
CA HIS A 89 -5.81 -16.85 -10.83
C HIS A 89 -4.43 -16.87 -10.15
N ASP A 90 -3.36 -16.83 -10.90
CA ASP A 90 -1.98 -16.73 -10.42
C ASP A 90 -1.76 -15.43 -9.64
N VAL A 91 -2.24 -14.32 -10.18
CA VAL A 91 -2.14 -13.00 -9.52
C VAL A 91 -3.03 -12.95 -8.28
N VAL A 92 -4.25 -13.47 -8.36
CA VAL A 92 -5.18 -13.54 -7.21
C VAL A 92 -4.53 -14.28 -6.03
N ALA A 93 -3.94 -15.44 -6.27
CA ALA A 93 -3.26 -16.21 -5.22
C ALA A 93 -2.13 -15.41 -4.56
N GLY A 94 -1.33 -14.69 -5.34
CA GLY A 94 -0.26 -13.81 -4.83
C GLY A 94 -0.79 -12.65 -4.00
N VAL A 95 -1.87 -12.02 -4.41
CA VAL A 95 -2.53 -10.92 -3.67
C VAL A 95 -3.08 -11.43 -2.34
N VAL A 96 -3.76 -12.58 -2.34
CA VAL A 96 -4.30 -13.19 -1.10
C VAL A 96 -3.16 -13.50 -0.12
N LYS A 97 -2.08 -14.09 -0.58
CA LYS A 97 -0.91 -14.41 0.25
C LYS A 97 -0.30 -13.15 0.86
N ARG A 98 -0.11 -12.10 0.07
CA ARG A 98 0.40 -10.81 0.54
C ARG A 98 -0.56 -10.17 1.52
N GLY A 99 -1.86 -10.22 1.25
CA GLY A 99 -2.89 -9.69 2.13
C GLY A 99 -2.88 -10.34 3.51
N HIS A 100 -2.79 -11.66 3.58
CA HIS A 100 -2.65 -12.38 4.85
C HIS A 100 -1.39 -11.93 5.60
N ARG A 101 -0.26 -11.84 4.91
CA ARG A 101 0.99 -11.37 5.52
C ARG A 101 0.84 -9.95 6.08
N ALA A 102 0.23 -9.04 5.34
CA ALA A 102 0.01 -7.66 5.80
C ALA A 102 -0.85 -7.61 7.04
N LEU A 103 -1.95 -8.38 7.10
CA LEU A 103 -2.83 -8.42 8.27
C LEU A 103 -2.16 -9.09 9.48
N ASP A 104 -1.36 -10.13 9.26
CA ASP A 104 -0.61 -10.78 10.34
C ASP A 104 0.43 -9.82 10.94
N GLU A 105 1.14 -9.07 10.12
CA GLU A 105 2.07 -8.04 10.60
C GLU A 105 1.35 -6.93 11.38
N LEU A 106 0.20 -6.47 10.90
CA LEU A 106 -0.61 -5.47 11.60
C LEU A 106 -1.08 -6.00 12.96
N ASN A 107 -1.59 -7.23 13.01
CA ASN A 107 -2.03 -7.86 14.23
C ASN A 107 -0.90 -8.01 15.26
N ALA A 108 0.31 -8.28 14.82
CA ALA A 108 1.49 -8.37 15.67
C ALA A 108 1.87 -7.01 16.30
N LEU A 109 1.41 -5.90 15.74
CA LEU A 109 1.64 -4.55 16.26
C LEU A 109 0.55 -4.08 17.24
N ARG A 110 -0.48 -4.87 17.42
CA ARG A 110 -1.57 -4.58 18.36
C ARG A 110 -1.18 -4.92 19.81
#